data_51f359b9881f8f3720c83ade0f846913
#
_entry.id   51f359b9881f8f3720c83ade0f846913
#
_cell.length_a   1.000
_cell.length_b   1.000
_cell.length_c   1.000
_cell.angle_alpha   90.00
_cell.angle_beta   90.00
_cell.angle_gamma   90.00
#
_symmetry.space_group_name_H-M   'P 1'
#
loop_
_entity.id
_entity.type
_entity.pdbx_description
1 polymer ?
#
loop_
_entity_poly.entity_id
_entity_poly.type
_entity_poly.pdbx_seq_one_letter_code
_entity_poly.pdbx_strand_id
1 'polypeptide(L)'
;MRNDSTITSAGAGATAAQNNISENNRSHCTGTLQVIGIGPGNQEFMTPEAREAILQADRVVGYITYLDLIKDLVADKITVGTGMMQEVDRCQQAVDLAVEGYKVVVVSSGDPGVYGMAGLVIELANKVAEEKRPPVHIVPGLSAVNMAAAVLGAPLMHDFAVISLSDLMTPWDLIKKRAALCAEGDMVIALYNPRSKKRVTHLDEVRELVLQHRDPKTPVGIVQKAGRAGQHIIISDLEHFHKEEIDMQTLVIIGNSQTYVENGKIITPRGYKL
;
A
#
# COMPACT_ATOMS: atom_id res chain seq x y z
N MET A 1 -66.64 41.39 26.87
CA MET A 1 -65.96 42.48 26.18
C MET A 1 -64.83 41.81 25.41
N ARG A 2 -65.05 41.56 24.08
CA ARG A 2 -64.47 42.25 22.93
C ARG A 2 -62.90 42.27 22.99
N ASN A 3 -62.08 41.80 22.08
CA ASN A 3 -62.05 41.73 20.60
C ASN A 3 -61.03 40.67 20.23
N ASP A 4 -61.32 39.81 19.35
CA ASP A 4 -60.96 39.74 17.92
C ASP A 4 -59.63 40.36 17.49
N SER A 5 -58.77 39.52 16.94
CA SER A 5 -58.14 39.77 15.61
C SER A 5 -57.35 38.54 15.10
N THR A 6 -57.94 37.98 14.08
CA THR A 6 -57.36 37.10 13.05
C THR A 6 -56.13 37.70 12.44
N ILE A 7 -55.05 36.92 12.21
CA ILE A 7 -54.09 37.11 11.10
C ILE A 7 -53.77 35.75 10.52
N THR A 8 -54.02 35.67 9.25
CA THR A 8 -53.92 34.62 8.26
C THR A 8 -52.52 34.06 8.04
N SER A 9 -52.49 32.75 7.89
CA SER A 9 -51.40 31.98 7.30
C SER A 9 -51.25 32.24 5.80
N ALA A 10 -50.03 32.40 5.33
CA ALA A 10 -49.66 32.13 3.93
C ALA A 10 -48.16 31.84 3.80
N GLY A 11 -47.82 30.70 3.21
CA GLY A 11 -46.60 30.55 2.43
C GLY A 11 -45.45 29.77 3.05
N ALA A 12 -45.53 28.47 3.12
CA ALA A 12 -44.36 27.61 3.13
C ALA A 12 -44.65 26.34 2.28
N GLY A 13 -44.57 26.52 1.02
CA GLY A 13 -44.71 25.43 0.05
C GLY A 13 -43.92 25.74 -1.19
N ALA A 14 -42.59 25.56 -1.17
CA ALA A 14 -41.73 25.41 -2.38
C ALA A 14 -40.28 25.25 -1.99
N THR A 15 -39.84 24.06 -1.54
CA THR A 15 -38.42 23.68 -1.54
C THR A 15 -38.17 22.16 -1.49
N ALA A 16 -39.19 21.32 -1.68
CA ALA A 16 -39.04 19.87 -1.66
C ALA A 16 -38.94 19.21 -3.07
N ALA A 17 -39.03 20.00 -4.16
CA ALA A 17 -39.11 19.45 -5.52
C ALA A 17 -37.83 19.59 -6.37
N GLN A 18 -36.74 20.18 -5.85
CA GLN A 18 -35.53 20.38 -6.64
C GLN A 18 -34.37 19.42 -6.36
N ASN A 19 -34.45 18.59 -5.28
CA ASN A 19 -33.40 17.62 -4.98
C ASN A 19 -33.65 16.21 -5.55
N ASN A 20 -34.82 15.94 -6.16
CA ASN A 20 -35.14 14.61 -6.70
C ASN A 20 -34.89 14.46 -8.21
N ILE A 21 -34.37 15.48 -8.90
CA ILE A 21 -34.13 15.40 -10.36
C ILE A 21 -32.72 14.99 -10.74
N SER A 22 -31.75 15.04 -9.80
CA SER A 22 -30.36 14.66 -10.08
C SER A 22 -30.05 13.18 -9.83
N GLU A 23 -30.87 12.44 -9.10
CA GLU A 23 -30.64 11.01 -8.82
C GLU A 23 -31.20 10.06 -9.89
N ASN A 24 -32.19 10.48 -10.67
CA ASN A 24 -32.89 9.58 -11.61
C ASN A 24 -32.36 9.56 -13.06
N ASN A 25 -31.23 10.24 -13.35
CA ASN A 25 -30.68 10.29 -14.73
C ASN A 25 -29.27 9.68 -14.85
N ARG A 26 -28.81 8.89 -13.86
CA ARG A 26 -27.60 8.06 -13.99
C ARG A 26 -27.93 6.71 -14.63
N SER A 27 -28.71 6.72 -15.72
CA SER A 27 -29.08 5.53 -16.46
C SER A 27 -27.87 4.97 -17.21
N HIS A 28 -27.32 3.83 -16.73
CA HIS A 28 -26.52 2.85 -17.45
C HIS A 28 -25.05 3.16 -17.83
N CYS A 29 -24.37 4.13 -17.22
CA CYS A 29 -22.92 4.15 -17.27
C CYS A 29 -22.34 3.58 -15.98
N THR A 30 -21.60 2.48 -16.08
CA THR A 30 -20.72 2.04 -15.00
C THR A 30 -19.70 3.15 -14.71
N GLY A 31 -19.39 3.37 -13.45
CA GLY A 31 -18.35 4.30 -13.04
C GLY A 31 -16.95 3.79 -13.40
N THR A 32 -15.95 4.36 -12.80
CA THR A 32 -14.55 3.93 -12.96
C THR A 32 -13.95 3.51 -11.62
N LEU A 33 -13.04 2.55 -11.64
CA LEU A 33 -12.36 2.05 -10.46
C LEU A 33 -10.85 2.17 -10.65
N GLN A 34 -10.21 3.01 -9.86
CA GLN A 34 -8.76 3.17 -9.90
C GLN A 34 -8.15 2.67 -8.58
N VAL A 35 -7.11 1.84 -8.68
CA VAL A 35 -6.35 1.39 -7.51
C VAL A 35 -5.00 2.08 -7.56
N ILE A 36 -4.75 2.96 -6.61
CA ILE A 36 -3.60 3.85 -6.65
C ILE A 36 -2.60 3.57 -5.53
N GLY A 37 -1.33 3.72 -5.85
CA GLY A 37 -0.24 3.74 -4.88
C GLY A 37 0.08 5.17 -4.42
N ILE A 38 -0.02 5.41 -3.11
CA ILE A 38 0.33 6.73 -2.54
C ILE A 38 1.79 6.83 -2.11
N GLY A 39 2.62 5.83 -2.44
CA GLY A 39 3.99 5.78 -1.93
C GLY A 39 4.03 5.73 -0.40
N PRO A 40 5.00 6.36 0.25
CA PRO A 40 5.07 6.44 1.71
C PRO A 40 3.94 7.29 2.32
N GLY A 41 3.23 8.09 1.53
CA GLY A 41 2.12 8.93 1.96
C GLY A 41 2.40 10.43 1.90
N ASN A 42 3.66 10.84 1.75
CA ASN A 42 4.00 12.24 1.52
C ASN A 42 3.67 12.61 0.07
N GLN A 43 3.10 13.80 -0.14
CA GLN A 43 2.72 14.25 -1.49
C GLN A 43 3.90 14.35 -2.47
N GLU A 44 5.11 14.61 -1.96
CA GLU A 44 6.36 14.67 -2.74
C GLU A 44 6.73 13.34 -3.41
N PHE A 45 6.32 12.22 -2.83
CA PHE A 45 6.57 10.87 -3.35
C PHE A 45 5.36 10.24 -4.04
N MET A 46 4.27 10.98 -4.14
CA MET A 46 3.08 10.55 -4.86
C MET A 46 3.23 10.89 -6.34
N THR A 47 2.84 9.95 -7.21
CA THR A 47 2.83 10.25 -8.65
C THR A 47 1.78 11.31 -8.96
N PRO A 48 2.02 12.19 -9.97
CA PRO A 48 1.00 13.16 -10.40
C PRO A 48 -0.33 12.50 -10.77
N GLU A 49 -0.29 11.33 -11.41
CA GLU A 49 -1.47 10.56 -11.79
C GLU A 49 -2.27 10.09 -10.57
N ALA A 50 -1.61 9.56 -9.53
CA ALA A 50 -2.27 9.13 -8.28
C ALA A 50 -2.94 10.33 -7.58
N ARG A 51 -2.25 11.48 -7.55
CA ARG A 51 -2.81 12.70 -7.00
C ARG A 51 -4.05 13.17 -7.75
N GLU A 52 -3.98 13.20 -9.07
CA GLU A 52 -5.09 13.61 -9.94
C GLU A 52 -6.29 12.66 -9.80
N ALA A 53 -6.03 11.35 -9.72
CA ALA A 53 -7.07 10.36 -9.49
C ALA A 53 -7.85 10.63 -8.19
N ILE A 54 -7.17 10.97 -7.09
CA ILE A 54 -7.82 11.35 -5.81
C ILE A 54 -8.68 12.60 -6.00
N LEU A 55 -8.14 13.63 -6.67
CA LEU A 55 -8.84 14.90 -6.84
C LEU A 55 -10.11 14.76 -7.69
N GLN A 56 -10.11 13.87 -8.68
CA GLN A 56 -11.24 13.61 -9.56
C GLN A 56 -12.24 12.57 -9.02
N ALA A 57 -11.91 11.88 -7.92
CA ALA A 57 -12.75 10.83 -7.36
C ALA A 57 -14.04 11.38 -6.73
N ASP A 58 -15.16 10.67 -6.93
CA ASP A 58 -16.40 10.86 -6.17
C ASP A 58 -16.32 10.18 -4.82
N ARG A 59 -15.61 9.05 -4.74
CA ARG A 59 -15.44 8.20 -3.55
C ARG A 59 -14.00 7.76 -3.40
N VAL A 60 -13.48 7.83 -2.19
CA VAL A 60 -12.13 7.35 -1.87
C VAL A 60 -12.24 6.25 -0.81
N VAL A 61 -11.78 5.06 -1.16
CA VAL A 61 -11.86 3.85 -0.32
C VAL A 61 -10.45 3.48 0.14
N GLY A 62 -10.27 3.17 1.43
CA GLY A 62 -8.93 2.84 1.92
C GLY A 62 -8.91 2.29 3.34
N TYR A 63 -7.76 1.76 3.73
CA TYR A 63 -7.45 1.53 5.14
C TYR A 63 -7.34 2.87 5.86
N ILE A 64 -7.98 3.00 7.03
CA ILE A 64 -8.06 4.27 7.77
C ILE A 64 -6.68 4.94 7.90
N THR A 65 -5.65 4.18 8.28
CA THR A 65 -4.29 4.73 8.42
C THR A 65 -3.74 5.29 7.09
N TYR A 66 -4.12 4.75 5.94
CA TYR A 66 -3.68 5.28 4.64
C TYR A 66 -4.46 6.53 4.24
N LEU A 67 -5.74 6.60 4.57
CA LEU A 67 -6.55 7.81 4.40
C LEU A 67 -6.02 8.97 5.25
N ASP A 68 -5.56 8.67 6.48
CA ASP A 68 -4.94 9.66 7.38
C ASP A 68 -3.65 10.26 6.77
N LEU A 69 -2.87 9.48 6.01
CA LEU A 69 -1.67 9.98 5.33
C LEU A 69 -1.98 11.03 4.25
N ILE A 70 -3.17 10.98 3.68
CA ILE A 70 -3.62 11.86 2.59
C ILE A 70 -4.82 12.72 2.98
N LYS A 71 -5.06 12.89 4.27
CA LYS A 71 -6.24 13.59 4.82
C LYS A 71 -6.50 14.95 4.16
N ASP A 72 -5.45 15.70 3.84
CA ASP A 72 -5.57 17.02 3.22
C ASP A 72 -6.09 16.94 1.77
N LEU A 73 -5.83 15.83 1.05
CA LEU A 73 -6.32 15.60 -0.32
C LEU A 73 -7.75 15.06 -0.36
N VAL A 74 -8.24 14.49 0.74
CA VAL A 74 -9.56 13.87 0.82
C VAL A 74 -10.52 14.61 1.74
N ALA A 75 -10.15 15.80 2.21
CA ALA A 75 -10.93 16.57 3.18
C ALA A 75 -12.35 16.92 2.71
N ASP A 76 -12.53 17.15 1.42
CA ASP A 76 -13.80 17.45 0.74
C ASP A 76 -14.45 16.22 0.06
N LYS A 77 -13.87 15.02 0.25
CA LYS A 77 -14.31 13.79 -0.41
C LYS A 77 -15.14 12.91 0.52
N ILE A 78 -16.01 12.11 -0.07
CA ILE A 78 -16.66 11.03 0.66
C ILE A 78 -15.68 9.86 0.73
N THR A 79 -15.23 9.55 1.96
CA THR A 79 -14.28 8.48 2.22
C THR A 79 -14.97 7.26 2.82
N VAL A 80 -14.52 6.07 2.43
CA VAL A 80 -14.92 4.79 3.00
C VAL A 80 -13.68 4.17 3.65
N GLY A 81 -13.56 4.37 4.96
CA GLY A 81 -12.44 3.85 5.75
C GLY A 81 -12.81 2.54 6.44
N THR A 82 -11.96 1.52 6.32
CA THR A 82 -12.13 0.26 7.06
C THR A 82 -10.89 -0.07 7.87
N GLY A 83 -11.06 -0.96 8.86
CA GLY A 83 -9.97 -1.46 9.71
C GLY A 83 -9.04 -2.44 9.01
N MET A 84 -8.06 -2.93 9.77
CA MET A 84 -7.18 -4.02 9.35
C MET A 84 -7.97 -5.34 9.26
N MET A 85 -7.57 -6.25 8.36
CA MET A 85 -8.22 -7.54 8.10
C MET A 85 -9.64 -7.42 7.49
N GLN A 86 -9.96 -6.28 6.87
CA GLN A 86 -11.20 -6.04 6.14
C GLN A 86 -10.94 -5.71 4.67
N GLU A 87 -9.88 -6.31 4.11
CA GLU A 87 -9.43 -6.04 2.75
C GLU A 87 -10.49 -6.42 1.72
N VAL A 88 -11.12 -7.60 1.88
CA VAL A 88 -12.16 -8.10 0.97
C VAL A 88 -13.38 -7.19 1.00
N ASP A 89 -13.88 -6.86 2.18
CA ASP A 89 -15.07 -6.00 2.35
C ASP A 89 -14.83 -4.61 1.75
N ARG A 90 -13.65 -4.04 2.01
CA ARG A 90 -13.23 -2.75 1.48
C ARG A 90 -13.18 -2.74 -0.05
N CYS A 91 -12.55 -3.75 -0.65
CA CYS A 91 -12.45 -3.86 -2.10
C CYS A 91 -13.80 -4.16 -2.75
N GLN A 92 -14.66 -4.96 -2.10
CA GLN A 92 -16.01 -5.21 -2.58
C GLN A 92 -16.85 -3.93 -2.59
N GLN A 93 -16.82 -3.15 -1.51
CA GLN A 93 -17.50 -1.85 -1.45
C GLN A 93 -17.03 -0.90 -2.57
N ALA A 94 -15.73 -0.90 -2.88
CA ALA A 94 -15.22 -0.08 -3.98
C ALA A 94 -15.76 -0.54 -5.35
N VAL A 95 -15.85 -1.83 -5.58
CA VAL A 95 -16.44 -2.40 -6.81
C VAL A 95 -17.93 -2.06 -6.90
N ASP A 96 -18.68 -2.23 -5.82
CA ASP A 96 -20.12 -1.94 -5.79
C ASP A 96 -20.41 -0.46 -6.08
N LEU A 97 -19.67 0.46 -5.48
CA LEU A 97 -19.77 1.89 -5.75
C LEU A 97 -19.45 2.23 -7.23
N ALA A 98 -18.46 1.55 -7.82
CA ALA A 98 -18.15 1.76 -9.24
C ALA A 98 -19.25 1.20 -10.16
N VAL A 99 -19.88 0.09 -9.80
CA VAL A 99 -21.07 -0.44 -10.51
C VAL A 99 -22.25 0.52 -10.41
N GLU A 100 -22.42 1.25 -9.30
CA GLU A 100 -23.41 2.30 -9.12
C GLU A 100 -23.14 3.58 -9.93
N GLY A 101 -22.00 3.65 -10.66
CA GLY A 101 -21.66 4.75 -11.54
C GLY A 101 -20.74 5.82 -10.95
N TYR A 102 -20.15 5.59 -9.77
CA TYR A 102 -19.19 6.53 -9.17
C TYR A 102 -17.77 6.37 -9.73
N LYS A 103 -17.02 7.47 -9.74
CA LYS A 103 -15.56 7.44 -9.90
C LYS A 103 -14.94 7.08 -8.56
N VAL A 104 -14.46 5.85 -8.44
CA VAL A 104 -13.95 5.31 -7.18
C VAL A 104 -12.45 5.18 -7.22
N VAL A 105 -11.78 5.62 -6.17
CA VAL A 105 -10.35 5.40 -5.96
C VAL A 105 -10.13 4.51 -4.74
N VAL A 106 -9.39 3.43 -4.91
CA VAL A 106 -8.89 2.58 -3.81
C VAL A 106 -7.44 2.96 -3.51
N VAL A 107 -7.18 3.37 -2.28
CA VAL A 107 -5.86 3.83 -1.84
C VAL A 107 -5.06 2.69 -1.23
N SER A 108 -3.85 2.47 -1.74
CA SER A 108 -2.86 1.53 -1.21
C SER A 108 -1.57 2.28 -0.83
N SER A 109 -0.98 1.97 0.32
CA SER A 109 0.35 2.46 0.67
C SER A 109 1.40 1.81 -0.23
N GLY A 110 2.48 2.52 -0.54
CA GLY A 110 3.50 2.04 -1.48
C GLY A 110 2.95 1.93 -2.89
N ASP A 111 3.12 0.77 -3.50
CA ASP A 111 2.60 0.38 -4.81
C ASP A 111 1.43 -0.60 -4.64
N PRO A 112 0.30 -0.44 -5.37
CA PRO A 112 -0.88 -1.29 -5.21
C PRO A 112 -0.68 -2.71 -5.73
N GLY A 113 0.32 -2.96 -6.58
CA GLY A 113 0.68 -4.28 -7.11
C GLY A 113 1.72 -5.03 -6.27
N VAL A 114 2.38 -4.34 -5.31
CA VAL A 114 3.40 -4.95 -4.43
C VAL A 114 2.81 -5.19 -3.04
N TYR A 115 2.24 -6.37 -2.82
CA TYR A 115 1.51 -6.74 -1.59
C TYR A 115 0.36 -5.78 -1.23
N GLY A 116 -0.20 -5.12 -2.24
CA GLY A 116 -1.29 -4.16 -2.12
C GLY A 116 -2.64 -4.70 -2.60
N MET A 117 -3.58 -3.80 -2.89
CA MET A 117 -4.98 -4.15 -3.15
C MET A 117 -5.29 -4.44 -4.63
N ALA A 118 -4.35 -4.20 -5.58
CA ALA A 118 -4.66 -4.26 -7.02
C ALA A 118 -5.21 -5.61 -7.46
N GLY A 119 -4.56 -6.71 -7.06
CA GLY A 119 -5.00 -8.07 -7.43
C GLY A 119 -6.40 -8.38 -6.93
N LEU A 120 -6.68 -8.09 -5.65
CA LEU A 120 -7.99 -8.36 -5.04
C LEU A 120 -9.11 -7.55 -5.72
N VAL A 121 -8.87 -6.28 -6.02
CA VAL A 121 -9.86 -5.44 -6.73
C VAL A 121 -10.16 -5.99 -8.12
N ILE A 122 -9.14 -6.40 -8.88
CA ILE A 122 -9.32 -7.02 -10.21
C ILE A 122 -10.12 -8.31 -10.10
N GLU A 123 -9.79 -9.19 -9.14
CA GLU A 123 -10.51 -10.45 -8.91
C GLU A 123 -11.99 -10.22 -8.57
N LEU A 124 -12.30 -9.24 -7.74
CA LEU A 124 -13.67 -8.90 -7.37
C LEU A 124 -14.43 -8.26 -8.54
N ALA A 125 -13.82 -7.34 -9.27
CA ALA A 125 -14.41 -6.73 -10.45
C ALA A 125 -14.73 -7.76 -11.54
N ASN A 126 -13.88 -8.78 -11.70
CA ASN A 126 -14.10 -9.88 -12.65
C ASN A 126 -15.30 -10.80 -12.30
N LYS A 127 -15.81 -10.74 -11.06
CA LYS A 127 -17.04 -11.45 -10.68
C LYS A 127 -18.32 -10.70 -11.08
N VAL A 128 -18.20 -9.42 -11.44
CA VAL A 128 -19.32 -8.63 -11.93
C VAL A 128 -19.64 -9.02 -13.38
N ALA A 129 -20.92 -9.13 -13.72
CA ALA A 129 -21.36 -9.40 -15.09
C ALA A 129 -20.74 -8.40 -16.07
N GLU A 130 -20.34 -8.86 -17.26
CA GLU A 130 -19.50 -8.10 -18.20
C GLU A 130 -20.12 -6.75 -18.57
N GLU A 131 -21.42 -6.71 -18.76
CA GLU A 131 -22.19 -5.50 -19.12
C GLU A 131 -22.25 -4.43 -18.01
N LYS A 132 -21.94 -4.81 -16.76
CA LYS A 132 -21.92 -3.92 -15.57
C LYS A 132 -20.54 -3.77 -14.96
N ARG A 133 -19.53 -4.43 -15.52
CA ARG A 133 -18.17 -4.44 -14.96
C ARG A 133 -17.53 -3.08 -15.15
N PRO A 134 -17.12 -2.41 -14.05
CA PRO A 134 -16.41 -1.15 -14.17
C PRO A 134 -15.00 -1.38 -14.72
N PRO A 135 -14.49 -0.48 -15.57
CA PRO A 135 -13.09 -0.51 -15.97
C PRO A 135 -12.18 -0.28 -14.74
N VAL A 136 -11.20 -1.16 -14.57
CA VAL A 136 -10.21 -1.07 -13.48
C VAL A 136 -8.89 -0.55 -14.04
N HIS A 137 -8.39 0.53 -13.45
CA HIS A 137 -7.09 1.11 -13.79
C HIS A 137 -6.16 1.09 -12.57
N ILE A 138 -4.91 0.65 -12.78
CA ILE A 138 -3.91 0.58 -11.72
C ILE A 138 -2.91 1.71 -11.92
N VAL A 139 -2.76 2.56 -10.90
CA VAL A 139 -1.79 3.65 -10.89
C VAL A 139 -0.64 3.28 -9.96
N PRO A 140 0.59 3.16 -10.47
CA PRO A 140 1.73 2.74 -9.67
C PRO A 140 2.09 3.77 -8.59
N GLY A 141 2.74 3.30 -7.54
CA GLY A 141 3.30 4.13 -6.49
C GLY A 141 4.73 3.74 -6.13
N LEU A 142 5.42 4.60 -5.39
CA LEU A 142 6.77 4.32 -4.91
C LEU A 142 6.71 3.23 -3.83
N SER A 143 7.15 2.02 -4.18
CA SER A 143 7.13 0.88 -3.26
C SER A 143 8.12 1.06 -2.09
N ALA A 144 7.85 0.41 -0.96
CA ALA A 144 8.71 0.50 0.22
C ALA A 144 10.13 -0.03 -0.06
N VAL A 145 10.29 -1.02 -0.93
CA VAL A 145 11.62 -1.56 -1.28
C VAL A 145 12.46 -0.52 -2.00
N ASN A 146 11.88 0.22 -2.96
CA ASN A 146 12.60 1.25 -3.69
C ASN A 146 12.95 2.43 -2.77
N MET A 147 12.03 2.81 -1.90
CA MET A 147 12.28 3.89 -0.92
C MET A 147 13.37 3.51 0.08
N ALA A 148 13.33 2.30 0.62
CA ALA A 148 14.36 1.80 1.53
C ALA A 148 15.73 1.69 0.84
N ALA A 149 15.77 1.19 -0.38
CA ALA A 149 17.01 1.11 -1.15
C ALA A 149 17.64 2.49 -1.38
N ALA A 150 16.84 3.50 -1.75
CA ALA A 150 17.33 4.85 -1.99
C ALA A 150 17.97 5.49 -0.74
N VAL A 151 17.40 5.28 0.45
CA VAL A 151 17.97 5.83 1.70
C VAL A 151 19.19 5.05 2.18
N LEU A 152 19.29 3.75 1.87
CA LEU A 152 20.44 2.90 2.19
C LEU A 152 21.63 3.13 1.23
N GLY A 153 21.41 3.58 0.00
CA GLY A 153 22.41 3.73 -1.03
C GLY A 153 22.00 3.06 -2.34
N ALA A 154 22.69 2.01 -2.74
CA ALA A 154 22.40 1.27 -3.97
C ALA A 154 22.44 -0.27 -3.76
N PRO A 155 21.65 -0.82 -2.82
CA PRO A 155 21.69 -2.26 -2.55
C PRO A 155 21.06 -3.13 -3.65
N LEU A 156 20.19 -2.56 -4.50
CA LEU A 156 19.40 -3.28 -5.51
C LEU A 156 19.96 -3.16 -6.93
N MET A 157 21.27 -2.92 -7.08
CA MET A 157 21.89 -2.77 -8.41
C MET A 157 22.10 -4.09 -9.15
N HIS A 158 21.88 -5.21 -8.50
CA HIS A 158 21.92 -6.56 -9.07
C HIS A 158 20.57 -7.26 -8.90
N ASP A 159 20.46 -8.53 -9.29
CA ASP A 159 19.22 -9.29 -9.15
C ASP A 159 18.77 -9.35 -7.69
N PHE A 160 17.50 -9.11 -7.47
CA PHE A 160 16.92 -9.10 -6.14
C PHE A 160 15.56 -9.76 -6.09
N ALA A 161 15.23 -10.31 -4.94
CA ALA A 161 13.94 -10.89 -4.63
C ALA A 161 13.22 -10.08 -3.56
N VAL A 162 11.89 -9.99 -3.69
CA VAL A 162 11.01 -9.40 -2.68
C VAL A 162 10.19 -10.51 -2.05
N ILE A 163 10.29 -10.67 -0.72
CA ILE A 163 9.61 -11.75 0.01
C ILE A 163 8.86 -11.16 1.21
N SER A 164 7.57 -11.46 1.31
CA SER A 164 6.80 -11.16 2.52
C SER A 164 6.88 -12.31 3.51
N LEU A 165 7.23 -12.02 4.76
CA LEU A 165 7.22 -12.99 5.85
C LEU A 165 5.83 -13.19 6.48
N SER A 166 4.78 -12.61 5.89
CA SER A 166 3.41 -12.83 6.32
C SER A 166 2.91 -14.20 5.87
N ASP A 167 2.61 -15.06 6.84
CA ASP A 167 2.09 -16.42 6.66
C ASP A 167 0.56 -16.51 6.66
N LEU A 168 -0.13 -15.36 6.56
CA LEU A 168 -1.60 -15.32 6.57
C LEU A 168 -2.22 -15.94 5.33
N MET A 169 -1.59 -15.76 4.16
CA MET A 169 -2.11 -16.23 2.86
C MET A 169 -1.15 -17.18 2.15
N THR A 170 0.08 -17.31 2.63
CA THR A 170 1.12 -18.17 2.05
C THR A 170 1.65 -19.10 3.12
N PRO A 171 1.66 -20.44 2.90
CA PRO A 171 2.21 -21.39 3.86
C PRO A 171 3.65 -21.03 4.23
N TRP A 172 3.97 -21.10 5.53
CA TRP A 172 5.28 -20.72 6.05
C TRP A 172 6.44 -21.51 5.42
N ASP A 173 6.26 -22.82 5.22
CA ASP A 173 7.30 -23.65 4.56
C ASP A 173 7.61 -23.21 3.12
N LEU A 174 6.60 -22.69 2.41
CA LEU A 174 6.85 -22.13 1.07
C LEU A 174 7.63 -20.82 1.13
N ILE A 175 7.36 -19.98 2.13
CA ILE A 175 8.12 -18.73 2.34
C ILE A 175 9.58 -19.07 2.66
N LYS A 176 9.82 -20.01 3.58
CA LYS A 176 11.17 -20.49 3.93
C LYS A 176 11.91 -21.04 2.71
N LYS A 177 11.26 -21.89 1.92
CA LYS A 177 11.82 -22.43 0.68
C LYS A 177 12.25 -21.33 -0.30
N ARG A 178 11.42 -20.32 -0.49
CA ARG A 178 11.73 -19.17 -1.36
C ARG A 178 12.93 -18.41 -0.85
N ALA A 179 13.00 -18.12 0.45
CA ALA A 179 14.12 -17.42 1.06
C ALA A 179 15.44 -18.20 0.90
N ALA A 180 15.43 -19.52 1.13
CA ALA A 180 16.60 -20.37 0.97
C ALA A 180 17.08 -20.40 -0.50
N LEU A 181 16.19 -20.58 -1.48
CA LEU A 181 16.54 -20.59 -2.91
C LEU A 181 17.09 -19.23 -3.38
N CYS A 182 16.54 -18.11 -2.90
CA CYS A 182 17.08 -16.79 -3.21
C CYS A 182 18.46 -16.58 -2.58
N ALA A 183 18.70 -17.13 -1.40
CA ALA A 183 20.01 -17.10 -0.76
C ALA A 183 21.02 -17.97 -1.51
N GLU A 184 20.67 -19.19 -1.89
CA GLU A 184 21.48 -20.09 -2.70
C GLU A 184 21.83 -19.47 -4.07
N GLY A 185 20.84 -18.81 -4.72
CA GLY A 185 21.01 -18.12 -6.01
C GLY A 185 21.74 -16.78 -5.92
N ASP A 186 22.30 -16.42 -4.77
CA ASP A 186 23.06 -15.18 -4.54
C ASP A 186 22.29 -13.87 -4.87
N MET A 187 20.98 -13.86 -4.69
CA MET A 187 20.14 -12.68 -4.90
C MET A 187 20.17 -11.76 -3.68
N VAL A 188 20.09 -10.45 -3.87
CA VAL A 188 19.73 -9.54 -2.78
C VAL A 188 18.30 -9.84 -2.35
N ILE A 189 18.02 -9.88 -1.03
CA ILE A 189 16.70 -10.27 -0.51
C ILE A 189 16.08 -9.11 0.26
N ALA A 190 14.93 -8.62 -0.20
CA ALA A 190 14.14 -7.61 0.48
C ALA A 190 12.96 -8.26 1.21
N LEU A 191 12.91 -8.13 2.53
CA LEU A 191 11.90 -8.75 3.39
C LEU A 191 10.85 -7.72 3.80
N TYR A 192 9.60 -7.97 3.40
CA TYR A 192 8.38 -7.27 3.85
C TYR A 192 7.77 -7.98 5.05
N ASN A 193 7.07 -7.22 5.90
CA ASN A 193 6.38 -7.74 7.08
C ASN A 193 7.28 -8.60 7.98
N PRO A 194 8.51 -8.16 8.27
CA PRO A 194 9.53 -9.02 8.88
C PRO A 194 9.15 -9.49 10.27
N ARG A 195 8.41 -8.70 11.05
CA ARG A 195 8.00 -9.07 12.41
C ARG A 195 6.61 -8.50 12.75
N SER A 196 5.86 -9.18 13.61
CA SER A 196 4.61 -8.70 14.17
C SER A 196 4.43 -9.23 15.59
N LYS A 197 3.36 -8.80 16.30
CA LYS A 197 3.04 -9.33 17.64
C LYS A 197 2.86 -10.85 17.68
N LYS A 198 2.45 -11.47 16.55
CA LYS A 198 2.25 -12.92 16.44
C LYS A 198 3.41 -13.64 15.76
N ARG A 199 4.13 -12.97 14.87
CA ARG A 199 5.27 -13.51 14.12
C ARG A 199 6.56 -13.00 14.73
N VAL A 200 7.05 -13.69 15.76
CA VAL A 200 8.25 -13.29 16.51
C VAL A 200 9.50 -14.05 16.05
N THR A 201 9.37 -15.30 15.54
CA THR A 201 10.48 -16.17 15.16
C THR A 201 10.78 -16.20 13.65
N HIS A 202 9.85 -15.77 12.81
CA HIS A 202 9.94 -15.88 11.34
C HIS A 202 11.22 -15.25 10.78
N LEU A 203 11.58 -14.08 11.27
CA LEU A 203 12.78 -13.37 10.83
C LEU A 203 14.05 -14.14 11.20
N ASP A 204 14.09 -14.70 12.41
CA ASP A 204 15.22 -15.47 12.91
C ASP A 204 15.38 -16.78 12.12
N GLU A 205 14.28 -17.48 11.82
CA GLU A 205 14.29 -18.69 10.99
C GLU A 205 14.80 -18.40 9.57
N VAL A 206 14.36 -17.30 8.95
CA VAL A 206 14.84 -16.89 7.62
C VAL A 206 16.32 -16.51 7.68
N ARG A 207 16.77 -15.80 8.72
CA ARG A 207 18.18 -15.50 8.94
C ARG A 207 19.03 -16.77 8.96
N GLU A 208 18.64 -17.78 9.72
CA GLU A 208 19.37 -19.06 9.80
C GLU A 208 19.46 -19.77 8.43
N LEU A 209 18.40 -19.71 7.62
CA LEU A 209 18.43 -20.25 6.26
C LEU A 209 19.39 -19.48 5.36
N VAL A 210 19.41 -18.15 5.44
CA VAL A 210 20.30 -17.31 4.63
C VAL A 210 21.76 -17.49 5.06
N LEU A 211 22.04 -17.67 6.34
CA LEU A 211 23.40 -17.95 6.87
C LEU A 211 24.02 -19.26 6.32
N GLN A 212 23.22 -20.20 5.82
CA GLN A 212 23.75 -21.40 5.18
C GLN A 212 24.42 -21.10 3.83
N HIS A 213 24.16 -19.94 3.23
CA HIS A 213 24.62 -19.56 1.91
C HIS A 213 25.39 -18.22 1.87
N ARG A 214 25.45 -17.49 2.97
CA ARG A 214 26.02 -16.14 3.05
C ARG A 214 27.00 -16.01 4.20
N ASP A 215 27.98 -15.16 4.00
CA ASP A 215 28.91 -14.77 5.07
C ASP A 215 28.12 -14.06 6.19
N PRO A 216 28.36 -14.40 7.48
CA PRO A 216 27.77 -13.70 8.62
C PRO A 216 27.94 -12.17 8.58
N LYS A 217 29.01 -11.68 7.95
CA LYS A 217 29.28 -10.24 7.78
C LYS A 217 28.58 -9.60 6.58
N THR A 218 27.78 -10.37 5.83
CA THR A 218 26.99 -9.81 4.71
C THR A 218 26.18 -8.60 5.20
N PRO A 219 26.28 -7.43 4.55
CA PRO A 219 25.56 -6.22 4.97
C PRO A 219 24.05 -6.41 4.93
N VAL A 220 23.38 -5.89 5.96
CA VAL A 220 21.94 -5.85 6.08
C VAL A 220 21.48 -4.43 6.37
N GLY A 221 20.61 -3.90 5.53
CA GLY A 221 19.97 -2.61 5.73
C GLY A 221 18.58 -2.78 6.34
N ILE A 222 18.29 -2.02 7.38
CA ILE A 222 17.01 -2.00 8.09
C ILE A 222 16.45 -0.59 7.99
N VAL A 223 15.26 -0.45 7.44
CA VAL A 223 14.62 0.86 7.29
C VAL A 223 13.20 0.80 7.85
N GLN A 224 13.00 1.51 8.95
CA GLN A 224 11.68 1.70 9.52
C GLN A 224 11.03 2.94 8.93
N LYS A 225 9.75 2.87 8.61
CA LYS A 225 8.93 4.00 8.10
C LYS A 225 9.60 4.73 6.93
N ALA A 226 10.14 3.98 5.98
CA ALA A 226 10.86 4.54 4.82
C ALA A 226 10.04 5.66 4.15
N GLY A 227 10.62 6.87 4.01
CA GLY A 227 9.98 8.04 3.42
C GLY A 227 8.88 8.70 4.27
N ARG A 228 8.76 8.34 5.55
CA ARG A 228 7.75 8.91 6.48
C ARG A 228 8.39 9.66 7.64
N ALA A 229 7.59 10.45 8.34
CA ALA A 229 8.01 11.03 9.61
C ALA A 229 8.41 9.92 10.60
N GLY A 230 9.58 10.09 11.24
CA GLY A 230 10.17 9.10 12.13
C GLY A 230 10.89 7.95 11.38
N GLN A 231 11.29 8.16 10.11
CA GLN A 231 12.18 7.25 9.42
C GLN A 231 13.43 6.97 10.24
N HIS A 232 13.77 5.69 10.40
CA HIS A 232 14.99 5.26 11.07
C HIS A 232 15.74 4.25 10.20
N ILE A 233 17.06 4.42 10.08
CA ILE A 233 17.93 3.64 9.21
C ILE A 233 19.02 3.01 10.05
N ILE A 234 19.19 1.70 9.94
CA ILE A 234 20.26 0.94 10.56
C ILE A 234 20.99 0.15 9.48
N ILE A 235 22.31 0.18 9.50
CA ILE A 235 23.16 -0.72 8.72
C ILE A 235 23.81 -1.68 9.72
N SER A 236 23.55 -2.97 9.52
CA SER A 236 24.03 -4.08 10.36
C SER A 236 24.64 -5.17 9.47
N ASP A 237 24.86 -6.33 10.01
CA ASP A 237 25.28 -7.54 9.30
C ASP A 237 24.27 -8.69 9.49
N LEU A 238 24.44 -9.76 8.71
CA LEU A 238 23.55 -10.92 8.73
C LEU A 238 23.57 -11.65 10.08
N GLU A 239 24.70 -11.61 10.80
CA GLU A 239 24.81 -12.25 12.12
C GLU A 239 23.99 -11.54 13.19
N HIS A 240 23.90 -10.20 13.13
CA HIS A 240 23.42 -9.40 14.25
C HIS A 240 22.11 -8.66 14.02
N PHE A 241 21.71 -8.42 12.77
CA PHE A 241 20.57 -7.53 12.42
C PHE A 241 19.25 -7.89 13.11
N HIS A 242 19.02 -9.16 13.43
CA HIS A 242 17.81 -9.64 14.10
C HIS A 242 17.65 -9.13 15.55
N LYS A 243 18.73 -8.59 16.15
CA LYS A 243 18.74 -7.98 17.49
C LYS A 243 18.24 -6.53 17.48
N GLU A 244 18.16 -5.94 16.27
CA GLU A 244 17.70 -4.56 16.11
C GLU A 244 16.17 -4.46 16.32
N GLU A 245 15.69 -3.26 16.57
CA GLU A 245 14.28 -3.00 16.69
C GLU A 245 13.61 -3.11 15.30
N ILE A 246 12.81 -4.15 15.10
CA ILE A 246 12.16 -4.47 13.83
C ILE A 246 10.67 -4.72 14.09
N ASP A 247 9.82 -4.02 13.34
CA ASP A 247 8.36 -4.10 13.43
C ASP A 247 7.70 -4.33 12.05
N MET A 248 6.38 -4.20 11.98
CA MET A 248 5.63 -4.35 10.72
C MET A 248 5.83 -3.19 9.73
N GLN A 249 6.35 -2.04 10.17
CA GLN A 249 6.63 -0.88 9.32
C GLN A 249 8.09 -0.85 8.86
N THR A 250 8.81 -1.95 9.08
CA THR A 250 10.21 -2.11 8.73
C THR A 250 10.35 -2.88 7.44
N LEU A 251 11.28 -2.45 6.59
CA LEU A 251 11.81 -3.22 5.47
C LEU A 251 13.26 -3.62 5.79
N VAL A 252 13.60 -4.88 5.54
CA VAL A 252 14.96 -5.42 5.70
C VAL A 252 15.49 -5.77 4.32
N ILE A 253 16.70 -5.31 3.98
CA ILE A 253 17.41 -5.67 2.74
C ILE A 253 18.70 -6.39 3.12
N ILE A 254 18.77 -7.67 2.77
CA ILE A 254 19.95 -8.52 2.96
C ILE A 254 20.76 -8.50 1.67
N GLY A 255 22.01 -8.11 1.74
CA GLY A 255 22.91 -8.09 0.60
C GLY A 255 23.22 -9.47 0.02
N ASN A 256 23.90 -9.50 -1.15
CA ASN A 256 24.49 -10.72 -1.73
C ASN A 256 25.98 -10.85 -1.38
N SER A 257 26.67 -11.84 -1.94
CA SER A 257 28.08 -12.12 -1.68
C SER A 257 29.03 -10.95 -2.04
N GLN A 258 28.60 -10.02 -2.90
CA GLN A 258 29.39 -8.88 -3.35
C GLN A 258 28.99 -7.56 -2.70
N THR A 259 27.94 -7.56 -1.89
CA THR A 259 27.45 -6.35 -1.22
C THR A 259 28.45 -5.89 -0.15
N TYR A 260 28.74 -4.60 -0.13
CA TYR A 260 29.64 -3.98 0.86
C TYR A 260 29.07 -2.65 1.37
N VAL A 261 29.67 -2.15 2.44
CA VAL A 261 29.34 -0.84 3.01
C VAL A 261 30.52 0.10 2.81
N GLU A 262 30.26 1.25 2.23
CA GLU A 262 31.25 2.31 2.09
C GLU A 262 30.61 3.68 2.37
N ASN A 263 31.30 4.52 3.15
CA ASN A 263 30.84 5.85 3.53
C ASN A 263 29.39 5.87 4.06
N GLY A 264 28.99 4.85 4.83
CA GLY A 264 27.64 4.74 5.39
C GLY A 264 26.56 4.38 4.37
N LYS A 265 26.94 3.83 3.21
CA LYS A 265 26.03 3.37 2.17
C LYS A 265 26.23 1.89 1.88
N ILE A 266 25.15 1.17 1.66
CA ILE A 266 25.15 -0.21 1.16
C ILE A 266 25.19 -0.18 -0.35
N ILE A 267 26.13 -0.90 -0.94
CA ILE A 267 26.33 -0.98 -2.38
C ILE A 267 26.40 -2.45 -2.79
N THR A 268 25.57 -2.85 -3.75
CA THR A 268 25.72 -4.13 -4.46
C THR A 268 26.22 -3.80 -5.86
N PRO A 269 27.49 -4.12 -6.21
CA PRO A 269 28.08 -3.69 -7.46
C PRO A 269 27.44 -4.38 -8.67
N ARG A 270 27.27 -3.64 -9.76
CA ARG A 270 26.77 -4.17 -11.04
C ARG A 270 27.82 -4.99 -11.82
N GLY A 271 29.09 -4.88 -11.43
CA GLY A 271 30.22 -5.55 -12.11
C GLY A 271 30.95 -4.65 -13.12
N TYR A 272 30.79 -3.33 -13.03
CA TYR A 272 31.61 -2.40 -13.82
C TYR A 272 33.09 -2.50 -13.40
N LYS A 273 33.99 -2.45 -14.40
CA LYS A 273 35.42 -2.27 -14.13
C LYS A 273 35.71 -0.80 -13.95
N LEU A 274 36.07 -0.42 -12.73
CA LEU A 274 36.40 0.96 -12.33
C LEU A 274 37.92 1.15 -12.35
#